data_cd4880633a224f392ff82e2d727b6b79
#
_entry.id   cd4880633a224f392ff82e2d727b6b79
#
_cell.length_a   1.000
_cell.length_b   1.000
_cell.length_c   1.000
_cell.angle_alpha   90.00
_cell.angle_beta   90.00
_cell.angle_gamma   90.00
#
_symmetry.space_group_name_H-M   'P 1'
#
loop_
_entity.id
_entity.type
_entity.pdbx_description
1 polymer ?
#
loop_
_entity_poly.entity_id
_entity_poly.type
_entity_poly.pdbx_seq_one_letter_code
_entity_poly.pdbx_strand_id
1 'polypeptide(L)'
;MNCSLDTRCAAAMLVCLPAIAAAQAAPGTLLPPAQQVAAAIAAAPAELRDGAAVLGYREQGKLVTLREGKNDMVCLAPDPDRKDFHVACYHKALEPFMARGRSLRAEGVKGELVDTARFKEIKSGKLAMPSTPSALYTLTGPTGSFDPATSKVTGAKWLYVVYIPGATMASTGITEKAAAGVPWIMFPGTPKAHIMFFTGM
;
A
#
# COMPACT_ATOMS: atom_id res chain seq x y z
N MET A 1 9.70 47.90 -68.05
CA MET A 1 8.67 46.97 -67.48
C MET A 1 9.23 46.39 -66.24
N ASN A 2 8.84 46.96 -65.09
CA ASN A 2 9.36 46.58 -63.76
C ASN A 2 8.41 45.54 -63.13
N CYS A 3 8.98 44.42 -62.72
CA CYS A 3 8.27 43.42 -61.92
C CYS A 3 8.88 43.45 -60.53
N SER A 4 8.12 43.98 -59.54
CA SER A 4 8.49 43.98 -58.12
C SER A 4 7.94 42.71 -57.46
N LEU A 5 8.86 41.92 -56.83
CA LEU A 5 8.51 40.77 -55.97
C LEU A 5 8.32 41.28 -54.54
N ASP A 6 7.09 41.19 -54.05
CA ASP A 6 6.77 41.37 -52.63
C ASP A 6 7.08 40.07 -51.86
N THR A 7 8.11 40.09 -51.02
CA THR A 7 8.47 39.01 -50.10
C THR A 7 7.79 39.26 -48.76
N ARG A 8 6.69 38.58 -48.48
CA ARG A 8 6.07 38.57 -47.14
C ARG A 8 6.77 37.53 -46.26
N CYS A 9 7.62 38.01 -45.37
CA CYS A 9 8.18 37.20 -44.26
C CYS A 9 7.10 36.88 -43.25
N ALA A 10 6.65 35.65 -43.20
CA ALA A 10 5.82 35.13 -42.11
C ALA A 10 6.72 34.72 -40.92
N ALA A 11 6.71 35.51 -39.85
CA ALA A 11 7.39 35.18 -38.60
C ALA A 11 6.58 34.11 -37.88
N ALA A 12 7.06 32.88 -37.86
CA ALA A 12 6.51 31.82 -37.03
C ALA A 12 6.95 32.02 -35.56
N MET A 13 6.03 32.44 -34.68
CA MET A 13 6.27 32.44 -33.23
C MET A 13 6.28 31.02 -32.72
N LEU A 14 7.43 30.52 -32.34
CA LEU A 14 7.61 29.25 -31.65
C LEU A 14 7.18 29.45 -30.17
N VAL A 15 6.00 29.00 -29.78
CA VAL A 15 5.54 29.02 -28.39
C VAL A 15 6.23 27.84 -27.69
N CYS A 16 7.29 28.10 -26.94
CA CYS A 16 7.88 27.16 -26.00
C CYS A 16 6.97 26.99 -24.78
N LEU A 17 6.19 25.91 -24.74
CA LEU A 17 5.49 25.48 -23.53
C LEU A 17 6.53 24.90 -22.54
N PRO A 18 6.58 25.36 -21.29
CA PRO A 18 7.45 24.76 -20.30
C PRO A 18 6.96 23.34 -20.01
N ALA A 19 7.80 22.33 -20.26
CA ALA A 19 7.57 20.98 -19.80
C ALA A 19 7.65 20.99 -18.26
N ILE A 20 6.50 20.85 -17.58
CA ILE A 20 6.47 20.63 -16.14
C ILE A 20 6.99 19.21 -15.91
N ALA A 21 8.25 19.09 -15.57
CA ALA A 21 8.83 17.84 -15.12
C ALA A 21 8.12 17.44 -13.81
N ALA A 22 7.39 16.33 -13.83
CA ALA A 22 6.83 15.75 -12.63
C ALA A 22 7.98 15.38 -11.68
N ALA A 23 8.10 16.10 -10.58
CA ALA A 23 9.11 15.82 -9.55
C ALA A 23 8.72 14.53 -8.82
N GLN A 24 9.35 13.43 -9.20
CA GLN A 24 9.23 12.15 -8.47
C GLN A 24 9.93 12.29 -7.12
N ALA A 25 9.27 11.84 -6.05
CA ALA A 25 9.89 11.83 -4.74
C ALA A 25 11.11 10.88 -4.74
N ALA A 26 12.27 11.40 -4.33
CA ALA A 26 13.48 10.60 -4.17
C ALA A 26 13.31 9.56 -3.05
N PRO A 27 14.00 8.40 -3.12
CA PRO A 27 14.02 7.42 -2.03
C PRO A 27 14.46 8.08 -0.72
N GLY A 28 13.77 7.76 0.39
CA GLY A 28 14.06 8.36 1.70
C GLY A 28 13.46 9.75 1.94
N THR A 29 12.70 10.29 0.98
CA THR A 29 12.01 11.57 1.18
C THR A 29 10.70 11.36 1.92
N LEU A 30 10.57 12.00 3.09
CA LEU A 30 9.32 12.04 3.83
C LEU A 30 8.31 12.96 3.10
N LEU A 31 7.24 12.36 2.56
CA LEU A 31 6.17 13.12 1.91
C LEU A 31 5.42 14.00 2.93
N PRO A 32 4.91 15.16 2.51
CA PRO A 32 3.97 15.95 3.32
C PRO A 32 2.75 15.11 3.75
N PRO A 33 2.15 15.36 4.93
CA PRO A 33 1.05 14.55 5.46
C PRO A 33 -0.11 14.34 4.49
N ALA A 34 -0.52 15.37 3.75
CA ALA A 34 -1.59 15.26 2.76
C ALA A 34 -1.26 14.29 1.62
N GLN A 35 -0.01 14.29 1.15
CA GLN A 35 0.46 13.39 0.10
C GLN A 35 0.62 11.95 0.62
N GLN A 36 1.05 11.79 1.88
CA GLN A 36 1.06 10.47 2.53
C GLN A 36 -0.35 9.88 2.63
N VAL A 37 -1.33 10.69 3.00
CA VAL A 37 -2.76 10.27 3.04
C VAL A 37 -3.23 9.85 1.65
N ALA A 38 -2.97 10.65 0.62
CA ALA A 38 -3.37 10.35 -0.76
C ALA A 38 -2.72 9.04 -1.26
N ALA A 39 -1.44 8.83 -0.98
CA ALA A 39 -0.73 7.61 -1.34
C ALA A 39 -1.29 6.38 -0.61
N ALA A 40 -1.49 6.49 0.71
CA ALA A 40 -1.96 5.39 1.55
C ALA A 40 -3.30 4.83 1.11
N ILE A 41 -4.29 5.71 0.90
CA ILE A 41 -5.66 5.31 0.55
C ILE A 41 -5.78 4.75 -0.88
N ALA A 42 -4.77 4.93 -1.72
CA ALA A 42 -4.76 4.34 -3.05
C ALA A 42 -4.90 2.81 -3.02
N ALA A 43 -4.44 2.14 -1.95
CA ALA A 43 -4.60 0.70 -1.77
C ALA A 43 -6.02 0.27 -1.33
N ALA A 44 -6.89 1.18 -0.90
CA ALA A 44 -8.25 0.84 -0.51
C ALA A 44 -9.20 0.79 -1.73
N PRO A 45 -10.27 -0.03 -1.70
CA PRO A 45 -11.41 0.12 -2.60
C PRO A 45 -11.93 1.55 -2.59
N ALA A 46 -12.37 2.04 -3.76
CA ALA A 46 -12.69 3.46 -3.95
C ALA A 46 -13.71 3.98 -2.93
N GLU A 47 -14.74 3.20 -2.65
CA GLU A 47 -15.83 3.51 -1.74
C GLU A 47 -15.42 3.57 -0.26
N LEU A 48 -14.25 3.02 0.10
CA LEU A 48 -13.74 2.99 1.47
C LEU A 48 -12.66 4.03 1.74
N ARG A 49 -12.14 4.72 0.71
CA ARG A 49 -10.98 5.62 0.81
C ARG A 49 -11.23 6.82 1.72
N ASP A 50 -12.37 7.49 1.55
CA ASP A 50 -12.64 8.75 2.24
C ASP A 50 -12.80 8.59 3.74
N GLY A 51 -13.32 7.44 4.18
CA GLY A 51 -13.52 7.12 5.60
C GLY A 51 -12.37 6.39 6.28
N ALA A 52 -11.32 5.98 5.54
CA ALA A 52 -10.24 5.18 6.14
C ALA A 52 -9.39 6.00 7.13
N ALA A 53 -9.03 5.39 8.26
CA ALA A 53 -7.94 5.89 9.09
C ALA A 53 -6.62 5.82 8.33
N VAL A 54 -5.73 6.78 8.52
CA VAL A 54 -4.40 6.75 7.90
C VAL A 54 -3.33 6.92 8.96
N LEU A 55 -2.44 5.93 9.02
CA LEU A 55 -1.20 5.97 9.77
C LEU A 55 -0.05 6.31 8.82
N GLY A 56 0.80 7.23 9.23
CA GLY A 56 1.95 7.66 8.44
C GLY A 56 3.02 8.29 9.33
N TYR A 57 3.89 9.10 8.75
CA TYR A 57 5.10 9.55 9.40
C TYR A 57 5.13 11.07 9.51
N ARG A 58 5.49 11.61 10.67
CA ARG A 58 5.89 13.01 10.87
C ARG A 58 7.40 13.15 10.96
N GLU A 59 8.07 12.06 11.32
CA GLU A 59 9.51 11.88 11.35
C GLU A 59 9.83 10.44 10.95
N GLN A 60 11.05 10.16 10.48
CA GLN A 60 11.46 8.81 10.11
C GLN A 60 11.31 7.83 11.27
N GLY A 61 10.90 6.61 10.97
CA GLY A 61 10.79 5.51 11.93
C GLY A 61 9.59 5.58 12.88
N LYS A 62 8.84 6.69 12.94
CA LYS A 62 7.73 6.85 13.89
C LYS A 62 6.38 6.98 13.19
N LEU A 63 5.61 5.90 13.23
CA LEU A 63 4.27 5.86 12.68
C LEU A 63 3.27 6.54 13.64
N VAL A 64 2.51 7.49 13.12
CA VAL A 64 1.50 8.26 13.85
C VAL A 64 0.20 8.35 13.06
N THR A 65 -0.92 8.67 13.70
CA THR A 65 -2.18 8.94 13.01
C THR A 65 -2.08 10.27 12.27
N LEU A 66 -2.23 10.24 10.94
CA LEU A 66 -2.33 11.41 10.07
C LEU A 66 -3.78 11.80 9.78
N ARG A 67 -4.69 10.82 9.77
CA ARG A 67 -6.13 11.01 9.58
C ARG A 67 -6.91 10.00 10.42
N GLU A 68 -7.85 10.49 11.20
CA GLU A 68 -8.80 9.65 11.93
C GLU A 68 -9.77 8.95 10.97
N GLY A 69 -10.17 7.72 11.32
CA GLY A 69 -11.09 6.92 10.52
C GLY A 69 -12.55 7.23 10.82
N LYS A 70 -13.38 7.13 9.78
CA LYS A 70 -14.86 7.17 9.87
C LYS A 70 -15.48 5.84 9.45
N ASN A 71 -14.68 4.90 8.96
CA ASN A 71 -15.07 3.53 8.63
C ASN A 71 -14.06 2.54 9.23
N ASP A 72 -14.20 1.26 8.89
CA ASP A 72 -13.42 0.17 9.46
C ASP A 72 -12.10 -0.13 8.70
N MET A 73 -11.62 0.80 7.87
CA MET A 73 -10.36 0.67 7.16
C MET A 73 -9.23 1.44 7.85
N VAL A 74 -8.06 0.80 7.92
CA VAL A 74 -6.80 1.40 8.37
C VAL A 74 -5.80 1.29 7.22
N CYS A 75 -5.27 2.42 6.77
CA CYS A 75 -4.29 2.51 5.68
C CYS A 75 -2.93 2.97 6.21
N LEU A 76 -1.87 2.39 5.68
CA LEU A 76 -0.49 2.75 6.01
C LEU A 76 0.13 3.54 4.86
N ALA A 77 0.69 4.69 5.17
CA ALA A 77 1.46 5.50 4.23
C ALA A 77 2.75 4.80 3.79
N PRO A 78 3.33 5.21 2.65
CA PRO A 78 4.62 4.69 2.23
C PRO A 78 5.67 4.92 3.32
N ASP A 79 6.40 3.86 3.66
CA ASP A 79 7.50 3.94 4.60
C ASP A 79 8.69 4.63 3.92
N PRO A 80 9.19 5.76 4.46
CA PRO A 80 10.30 6.50 3.86
C PRO A 80 11.61 5.70 3.83
N ASP A 81 11.77 4.69 4.69
CA ASP A 81 12.98 3.85 4.74
C ASP A 81 12.97 2.71 3.71
N ARG A 82 11.85 2.49 3.00
CA ARG A 82 11.75 1.49 1.94
C ARG A 82 12.34 2.00 0.62
N LYS A 83 12.93 1.06 -0.13
CA LYS A 83 13.49 1.32 -1.47
C LYS A 83 12.45 1.21 -2.59
N ASP A 84 11.27 0.69 -2.29
CA ASP A 84 10.15 0.51 -3.20
C ASP A 84 8.92 1.28 -2.70
N PHE A 85 7.99 1.58 -3.60
CA PHE A 85 6.67 2.07 -3.21
C PHE A 85 5.84 0.92 -2.66
N HIS A 86 5.36 1.07 -1.44
CA HIS A 86 4.47 0.10 -0.83
C HIS A 86 3.48 0.79 0.10
N VAL A 87 2.19 0.53 -0.12
CA VAL A 87 1.09 0.98 0.73
C VAL A 87 0.14 -0.18 0.99
N ALA A 88 -0.52 -0.16 2.15
CA ALA A 88 -1.44 -1.22 2.56
C ALA A 88 -2.65 -0.63 3.26
N CYS A 89 -3.84 -1.19 2.98
CA CYS A 89 -5.06 -0.91 3.72
C CYS A 89 -5.68 -2.22 4.20
N TYR A 90 -6.15 -2.28 5.44
CA TYR A 90 -6.75 -3.48 6.00
C TYR A 90 -7.92 -3.14 6.91
N HIS A 91 -8.81 -4.12 7.10
CA HIS A 91 -9.91 -3.98 8.05
C HIS A 91 -9.39 -3.84 9.49
N LYS A 92 -9.96 -2.92 10.26
CA LYS A 92 -9.49 -2.58 11.63
C LYS A 92 -9.44 -3.76 12.60
N ALA A 93 -10.23 -4.84 12.37
CA ALA A 93 -10.14 -6.05 13.17
C ALA A 93 -8.75 -6.73 13.12
N LEU A 94 -7.94 -6.43 12.07
CA LEU A 94 -6.55 -6.87 11.97
C LEU A 94 -5.57 -5.95 12.72
N GLU A 95 -5.99 -4.76 13.16
CA GLU A 95 -5.07 -3.78 13.76
C GLU A 95 -4.31 -4.31 14.97
N PRO A 96 -4.89 -5.05 15.92
CA PRO A 96 -4.10 -5.60 17.03
C PRO A 96 -2.93 -6.45 16.57
N PHE A 97 -3.16 -7.34 15.58
CA PHE A 97 -2.12 -8.20 15.02
C PHE A 97 -1.08 -7.42 14.20
N MET A 98 -1.51 -6.44 13.42
CA MET A 98 -0.63 -5.59 12.59
C MET A 98 0.21 -4.65 13.46
N ALA A 99 -0.41 -3.98 14.45
CA ALA A 99 0.28 -3.10 15.39
C ALA A 99 1.33 -3.86 16.21
N ARG A 100 0.98 -5.05 16.72
CA ARG A 100 1.96 -5.87 17.47
C ARG A 100 3.15 -6.27 16.60
N GLY A 101 2.92 -6.58 15.33
CA GLY A 101 4.00 -6.86 14.39
C GLY A 101 4.92 -5.65 14.14
N ARG A 102 4.36 -4.44 14.09
CA ARG A 102 5.14 -3.20 13.99
C ARG A 102 5.95 -2.93 15.25
N SER A 103 5.33 -3.08 16.44
CA SER A 103 6.00 -2.94 17.75
C SER A 103 7.20 -3.87 17.87
N LEU A 104 7.02 -5.17 17.60
CA LEU A 104 8.11 -6.17 17.68
C LEU A 104 9.28 -5.80 16.74
N ARG A 105 9.00 -5.32 15.53
CA ARG A 105 10.06 -4.88 14.62
C ARG A 105 10.79 -3.64 15.11
N ALA A 106 10.08 -2.68 15.71
CA ALA A 106 10.68 -1.51 16.35
C ALA A 106 11.54 -1.90 17.57
N GLU A 107 11.17 -2.98 18.27
CA GLU A 107 11.96 -3.61 19.34
C GLU A 107 13.16 -4.41 18.81
N GLY A 108 13.38 -4.48 17.49
CA GLY A 108 14.50 -5.18 16.86
C GLY A 108 14.24 -6.66 16.55
N VAL A 109 13.02 -7.18 16.79
CA VAL A 109 12.67 -8.56 16.44
C VAL A 109 12.54 -8.70 14.92
N LYS A 110 13.18 -9.71 14.32
CA LYS A 110 13.26 -9.87 12.84
C LYS A 110 12.73 -11.24 12.38
N GLY A 111 12.35 -11.27 11.10
CA GLY A 111 11.97 -12.50 10.40
C GLY A 111 10.81 -13.24 11.06
N GLU A 112 10.94 -14.55 11.14
CA GLU A 112 9.90 -15.45 11.67
C GLU A 112 9.67 -15.31 13.18
N LEU A 113 10.62 -14.72 13.91
CA LEU A 113 10.49 -14.48 15.35
C LEU A 113 9.32 -13.52 15.66
N VAL A 114 8.99 -12.61 14.74
CA VAL A 114 7.82 -11.74 14.87
C VAL A 114 6.53 -12.57 14.90
N ASP A 115 6.40 -13.56 14.02
CA ASP A 115 5.22 -14.42 13.97
C ASP A 115 5.20 -15.38 15.18
N THR A 116 6.35 -15.94 15.56
CA THR A 116 6.47 -16.78 16.75
C THR A 116 5.99 -16.05 18.01
N ALA A 117 6.42 -14.80 18.21
CA ALA A 117 5.97 -13.99 19.35
C ALA A 117 4.47 -13.72 19.30
N ARG A 118 3.94 -13.28 18.16
CA ARG A 118 2.51 -13.01 17.99
C ARG A 118 1.66 -14.26 18.21
N PHE A 119 2.07 -15.42 17.67
CA PHE A 119 1.34 -16.69 17.83
C PHE A 119 1.31 -17.14 19.29
N LYS A 120 2.41 -16.96 20.03
CA LYS A 120 2.45 -17.21 21.49
C LYS A 120 1.45 -16.31 22.24
N GLU A 121 1.41 -15.02 21.87
CA GLU A 121 0.50 -14.05 22.48
C GLU A 121 -0.97 -14.35 22.14
N ILE A 122 -1.28 -14.78 20.90
CA ILE A 122 -2.63 -15.21 20.49
C ILE A 122 -3.03 -16.45 21.26
N LYS A 123 -2.16 -17.48 21.35
CA LYS A 123 -2.44 -18.71 22.09
C LYS A 123 -2.72 -18.46 23.57
N SER A 124 -2.11 -17.45 24.18
CA SER A 124 -2.33 -17.05 25.57
C SER A 124 -3.50 -16.08 25.76
N GLY A 125 -4.23 -15.70 24.70
CA GLY A 125 -5.33 -14.73 24.77
C GLY A 125 -4.90 -13.27 24.94
N LYS A 126 -3.58 -12.97 24.88
CA LYS A 126 -3.05 -11.60 25.03
C LYS A 126 -3.16 -10.78 23.76
N LEU A 127 -3.22 -11.42 22.59
CA LEU A 127 -3.35 -10.78 21.30
C LEU A 127 -4.57 -11.33 20.57
N ALA A 128 -5.46 -10.44 20.14
CA ALA A 128 -6.66 -10.81 19.40
C ALA A 128 -6.39 -11.01 17.90
N MET A 129 -7.11 -11.96 17.30
CA MET A 129 -7.28 -12.12 15.86
C MET A 129 -8.76 -11.98 15.50
N PRO A 130 -9.09 -11.52 14.28
CA PRO A 130 -10.47 -11.48 13.84
C PRO A 130 -11.07 -12.89 13.82
N SER A 131 -12.33 -13.00 14.25
CA SER A 131 -13.12 -14.23 14.18
C SER A 131 -13.82 -14.42 12.82
N THR A 132 -13.85 -13.36 12.00
CA THR A 132 -14.43 -13.34 10.65
C THR A 132 -13.37 -13.05 9.61
N PRO A 133 -13.58 -13.47 8.34
CA PRO A 133 -12.67 -13.12 7.25
C PRO A 133 -12.44 -11.61 7.18
N SER A 134 -11.18 -11.20 7.10
CA SER A 134 -10.79 -9.77 7.13
C SER A 134 -9.81 -9.43 6.01
N ALA A 135 -10.17 -8.43 5.22
CA ALA A 135 -9.42 -8.04 4.04
C ALA A 135 -8.17 -7.22 4.35
N LEU A 136 -7.14 -7.41 3.51
CA LEU A 136 -5.97 -6.54 3.37
C LEU A 136 -5.71 -6.34 1.89
N TYR A 137 -5.46 -5.10 1.51
CA TYR A 137 -5.14 -4.66 0.15
C TYR A 137 -3.76 -4.04 0.14
N THR A 138 -2.93 -4.37 -0.83
CA THR A 138 -1.62 -3.72 -0.99
C THR A 138 -1.40 -3.26 -2.42
N LEU A 139 -0.63 -2.19 -2.57
CA LEU A 139 -0.03 -1.76 -3.82
C LEU A 139 1.48 -1.74 -3.63
N THR A 140 2.20 -2.43 -4.51
CA THR A 140 3.67 -2.45 -4.50
C THR A 140 4.20 -2.18 -5.90
N GLY A 141 5.15 -1.26 -6.00
CA GLY A 141 5.76 -0.87 -7.27
C GLY A 141 7.16 -0.29 -7.09
N PRO A 142 7.84 0.03 -8.18
CA PRO A 142 9.14 0.71 -8.10
C PRO A 142 9.03 2.07 -7.42
N THR A 143 10.17 2.58 -6.95
CA THR A 143 10.27 3.97 -6.50
C THR A 143 9.73 4.90 -7.60
N GLY A 144 8.90 5.89 -7.20
CA GLY A 144 8.25 6.80 -8.15
C GLY A 144 6.90 6.31 -8.69
N SER A 145 6.38 5.15 -8.24
CA SER A 145 5.03 4.72 -8.60
C SER A 145 3.93 5.68 -8.15
N PHE A 146 4.16 6.46 -7.10
CA PHE A 146 3.27 7.53 -6.67
C PHE A 146 3.75 8.89 -7.20
N ASP A 147 2.87 9.61 -7.87
CA ASP A 147 3.08 10.98 -8.29
C ASP A 147 2.44 11.94 -7.27
N PRO A 148 3.25 12.68 -6.49
CA PRO A 148 2.74 13.59 -5.47
C PRO A 148 1.94 14.78 -6.02
N ALA A 149 2.21 15.20 -7.27
CA ALA A 149 1.54 16.34 -7.88
C ALA A 149 0.10 16.01 -8.32
N THR A 150 -0.13 14.78 -8.80
CA THR A 150 -1.43 14.32 -9.29
C THR A 150 -2.14 13.36 -8.35
N SER A 151 -1.46 12.90 -7.27
CA SER A 151 -1.91 11.85 -6.36
C SER A 151 -2.25 10.52 -7.04
N LYS A 152 -1.64 10.25 -8.20
CA LYS A 152 -1.86 9.01 -8.96
C LYS A 152 -0.78 7.98 -8.65
N VAL A 153 -1.19 6.71 -8.64
CA VAL A 153 -0.28 5.57 -8.57
C VAL A 153 -0.25 4.89 -9.94
N THR A 154 0.95 4.68 -10.48
CA THR A 154 1.19 4.00 -11.76
C THR A 154 2.28 2.95 -11.62
N GLY A 155 2.21 1.87 -12.41
CA GLY A 155 3.22 0.82 -12.40
C GLY A 155 3.28 -0.04 -11.14
N ALA A 156 2.33 0.13 -10.21
CA ALA A 156 2.22 -0.70 -9.02
C ALA A 156 1.28 -1.90 -9.26
N LYS A 157 1.58 -3.00 -8.58
CA LYS A 157 0.80 -4.25 -8.63
C LYS A 157 -0.05 -4.39 -7.39
N TRP A 158 -1.29 -4.80 -7.58
CA TRP A 158 -2.21 -5.16 -6.52
C TRP A 158 -1.94 -6.55 -5.99
N LEU A 159 -2.05 -6.70 -4.67
CA LEU A 159 -2.19 -7.96 -4.00
C LEU A 159 -3.37 -7.87 -3.04
N TYR A 160 -4.33 -8.76 -3.19
CA TYR A 160 -5.47 -8.90 -2.29
C TYR A 160 -5.26 -10.08 -1.36
N VAL A 161 -5.55 -9.86 -0.09
CA VAL A 161 -5.38 -10.86 0.96
C VAL A 161 -6.64 -10.91 1.80
N VAL A 162 -7.09 -12.11 2.12
CA VAL A 162 -8.18 -12.31 3.08
C VAL A 162 -7.68 -13.18 4.22
N TYR A 163 -7.54 -12.58 5.40
CA TYR A 163 -7.18 -13.31 6.61
C TYR A 163 -8.35 -14.19 7.06
N ILE A 164 -8.06 -15.47 7.27
CA ILE A 164 -8.99 -16.53 7.73
C ILE A 164 -8.28 -17.39 8.78
N PRO A 165 -8.08 -16.87 10.00
CA PRO A 165 -7.27 -17.53 11.03
C PRO A 165 -7.60 -18.99 11.22
N GLY A 166 -6.58 -19.85 11.26
CA GLY A 166 -6.73 -21.29 11.44
C GLY A 166 -7.17 -22.09 10.21
N ALA A 167 -7.49 -21.42 9.08
CA ALA A 167 -7.93 -22.12 7.87
C ALA A 167 -6.84 -23.01 7.26
N THR A 168 -7.26 -24.12 6.65
CA THR A 168 -6.42 -25.08 5.95
C THR A 168 -7.02 -25.41 4.58
N MET A 169 -6.28 -26.09 3.73
CA MET A 169 -6.83 -26.64 2.48
C MET A 169 -8.02 -27.56 2.77
N ALA A 170 -7.93 -28.40 3.80
CA ALA A 170 -9.02 -29.33 4.15
C ALA A 170 -10.30 -28.60 4.58
N SER A 171 -10.19 -27.46 5.27
CA SER A 171 -11.36 -26.71 5.75
C SER A 171 -11.97 -25.79 4.69
N THR A 172 -11.24 -25.45 3.61
CA THR A 172 -11.66 -24.43 2.64
C THR A 172 -11.74 -24.92 1.20
N GLY A 173 -11.07 -26.02 0.86
CA GLY A 173 -10.89 -26.46 -0.54
C GLY A 173 -9.90 -25.61 -1.35
N ILE A 174 -9.27 -24.59 -0.74
CA ILE A 174 -8.32 -23.71 -1.42
C ILE A 174 -6.92 -24.32 -1.34
N THR A 175 -6.23 -24.39 -2.48
CA THR A 175 -4.87 -24.95 -2.58
C THR A 175 -3.85 -24.17 -1.74
N GLU A 176 -2.81 -24.86 -1.28
CA GLU A 176 -1.63 -24.25 -0.64
C GLU A 176 -0.51 -23.93 -1.67
N LYS A 177 -0.70 -24.33 -2.93
CA LYS A 177 0.27 -24.08 -4.00
C LYS A 177 -0.05 -22.80 -4.72
N ALA A 178 0.89 -21.85 -4.68
CA ALA A 178 0.78 -20.63 -5.47
C ALA A 178 0.77 -20.93 -6.96
N ALA A 179 -0.24 -20.43 -7.68
CA ALA A 179 -0.32 -20.51 -9.12
C ALA A 179 -0.99 -19.26 -9.68
N ALA A 180 -0.64 -18.88 -10.91
CA ALA A 180 -1.23 -17.73 -11.58
C ALA A 180 -2.75 -17.89 -11.76
N GLY A 181 -3.50 -16.85 -11.44
CA GLY A 181 -4.95 -16.80 -11.64
C GLY A 181 -5.79 -17.62 -10.66
N VAL A 182 -5.18 -18.28 -9.68
CA VAL A 182 -5.90 -19.04 -8.65
C VAL A 182 -5.57 -18.53 -7.26
N PRO A 183 -6.57 -18.44 -6.35
CA PRO A 183 -6.30 -18.14 -4.95
C PRO A 183 -5.57 -19.31 -4.28
N TRP A 184 -4.67 -19.00 -3.33
CA TRP A 184 -4.03 -20.03 -2.50
C TRP A 184 -3.93 -19.59 -1.05
N ILE A 185 -3.82 -20.56 -0.12
CA ILE A 185 -3.64 -20.28 1.32
C ILE A 185 -2.15 -20.20 1.63
N MET A 186 -1.79 -19.14 2.36
CA MET A 186 -0.50 -19.04 3.03
C MET A 186 -0.65 -19.27 4.54
N PHE A 187 0.36 -19.90 5.14
CA PHE A 187 0.42 -20.24 6.57
C PHE A 187 -0.78 -21.04 7.07
N PRO A 188 -1.17 -22.14 6.39
CA PRO A 188 -2.35 -22.91 6.75
C PRO A 188 -2.29 -23.40 8.20
N GLY A 189 -3.45 -23.45 8.87
CA GLY A 189 -3.58 -23.89 10.27
C GLY A 189 -3.04 -22.94 11.33
N THR A 190 -2.43 -21.83 10.93
CA THR A 190 -1.88 -20.85 11.87
C THR A 190 -2.85 -19.67 12.10
N PRO A 191 -2.65 -18.88 13.17
CA PRO A 191 -3.39 -17.62 13.35
C PRO A 191 -3.25 -16.64 12.18
N LYS A 192 -2.16 -16.75 11.41
CA LYS A 192 -1.87 -15.90 10.25
C LYS A 192 -2.40 -16.46 8.94
N ALA A 193 -3.12 -17.58 8.94
CA ALA A 193 -3.67 -18.18 7.72
C ALA A 193 -4.45 -17.13 6.91
N HIS A 194 -4.15 -17.02 5.62
CA HIS A 194 -4.80 -16.07 4.73
C HIS A 194 -4.79 -16.55 3.28
N ILE A 195 -5.80 -16.12 2.53
CA ILE A 195 -5.91 -16.36 1.10
C ILE A 195 -5.22 -15.22 0.36
N MET A 196 -4.43 -15.55 -0.65
CA MET A 196 -3.75 -14.63 -1.54
C MET A 196 -4.43 -14.61 -2.92
N PHE A 197 -4.59 -13.39 -3.47
CA PHE A 197 -5.06 -13.17 -4.84
C PHE A 197 -4.13 -12.19 -5.53
N PHE A 198 -3.49 -12.60 -6.62
CA PHE A 198 -2.81 -11.67 -7.51
C PHE A 198 -3.79 -11.20 -8.60
N THR A 199 -3.92 -9.91 -8.76
CA THR A 199 -4.65 -9.29 -9.87
C THR A 199 -3.64 -8.82 -10.91
N GLY A 200 -3.62 -9.48 -12.03
CA GLY A 200 -2.87 -9.07 -13.21
C GLY A 200 -1.52 -9.79 -13.33
N MET A 201 -1.47 -10.53 -14.37
CA MET A 201 -0.25 -10.74 -15.16
C MET A 201 -0.20 -9.68 -16.24
#